data_020f0a79f81e1a1b7e056e0d81ff2e94
#
_entry.id   020f0a79f81e1a1b7e056e0d81ff2e94
#
_cell.length_a   1.000
_cell.length_b   1.000
_cell.length_c   1.000
_cell.angle_alpha   90.00
_cell.angle_beta   90.00
_cell.angle_gamma   90.00
#
_symmetry.space_group_name_H-M   'P 1'
#
loop_
_entity.id
_entity.type
_entity.pdbx_description
1 polymer ?
#
loop_
_entity_poly.entity_id
_entity_poly.type
_entity_poly.pdbx_seq_one_letter_code
_entity_poly.pdbx_strand_id
1 'polypeptide(L)'
;MWWVIFAIGAALSWGFYGPILGKGQALLQNPMKALLCVGAAYFLMGVLVPLGALGPSGLTKFTQSGVVNATLGGALGALGAIFIIYAFKNGGVPAYVMPLVFGGAPVINVLYSMWMHPPKGDINPLLWVGMALVPVGAGLVLYYKPS
;
A
#
# COMPACT_ATOMS: atom_id res chain seq x y z
N MET A 1 -7.38 11.11 -19.15
CA MET A 1 -7.45 10.32 -17.89
C MET A 1 -6.07 9.78 -17.51
N TRP A 2 -5.10 10.67 -17.32
CA TRP A 2 -3.70 10.32 -17.01
C TRP A 2 -3.53 9.60 -15.65
N TRP A 3 -4.38 9.92 -14.68
CA TRP A 3 -4.32 9.29 -13.35
C TRP A 3 -4.48 7.75 -13.40
N VAL A 4 -5.23 7.24 -14.39
CA VAL A 4 -5.43 5.77 -14.55
C VAL A 4 -4.11 5.07 -14.86
N ILE A 5 -3.28 5.69 -15.73
CA ILE A 5 -1.96 5.14 -16.09
C ILE A 5 -1.06 5.03 -14.85
N PHE A 6 -1.05 6.08 -14.03
CA PHE A 6 -0.28 6.07 -12.77
C PHE A 6 -0.85 5.06 -11.76
N ALA A 7 -2.18 4.91 -11.69
CA ALA A 7 -2.81 3.91 -10.85
C ALA A 7 -2.46 2.47 -11.29
N ILE A 8 -2.44 2.21 -12.59
CA ILE A 8 -2.00 0.92 -13.15
C ILE A 8 -0.51 0.68 -12.83
N GLY A 9 0.33 1.70 -13.00
CA GLY A 9 1.75 1.63 -12.62
C GLY A 9 1.96 1.28 -11.15
N ALA A 10 1.18 1.90 -10.25
CA ALA A 10 1.18 1.58 -8.83
C ALA A 10 0.72 0.12 -8.57
N ALA A 11 -0.35 -0.31 -9.24
CA ALA A 11 -0.86 -1.69 -9.11
C ALA A 11 0.17 -2.72 -9.57
N LEU A 12 0.87 -2.47 -10.69
CA LEU A 12 1.95 -3.34 -11.17
C LEU A 12 3.12 -3.37 -10.17
N SER A 13 3.58 -2.21 -9.72
CA SER A 13 4.69 -2.12 -8.75
C SER A 13 4.37 -2.89 -7.46
N TRP A 14 3.20 -2.69 -6.92
CA TRP A 14 2.78 -3.34 -5.68
C TRP A 14 2.39 -4.81 -5.88
N GLY A 15 1.94 -5.18 -7.08
CA GLY A 15 1.69 -6.58 -7.44
C GLY A 15 2.96 -7.42 -7.43
N PHE A 16 4.07 -6.89 -7.94
CA PHE A 16 5.38 -7.54 -7.86
C PHE A 16 6.05 -7.44 -6.49
N TYR A 17 5.70 -6.44 -5.68
CA TYR A 17 6.30 -6.19 -4.37
C TYR A 17 6.23 -7.42 -3.45
N GLY A 18 5.06 -8.02 -3.30
CA GLY A 18 4.85 -9.14 -2.38
C GLY A 18 5.73 -10.36 -2.68
N PRO A 19 5.69 -10.93 -3.91
CA PRO A 19 6.52 -12.06 -4.28
C PRO A 19 8.03 -11.79 -4.17
N ILE A 20 8.49 -10.62 -4.60
CA ILE A 20 9.90 -10.24 -4.53
C ILE A 20 10.36 -10.07 -3.08
N LEU A 21 9.56 -9.37 -2.26
CA LEU A 21 9.85 -9.21 -0.84
C LEU A 21 9.85 -10.56 -0.11
N GLY A 22 8.87 -11.42 -0.38
CA GLY A 22 8.79 -12.75 0.23
C GLY A 22 10.01 -13.60 -0.08
N LYS A 23 10.48 -13.59 -1.33
CA LYS A 23 11.73 -14.25 -1.73
C LYS A 23 12.94 -13.65 -1.00
N GLY A 24 13.05 -12.33 -0.96
CA GLY A 24 14.13 -11.62 -0.25
C GLY A 24 14.15 -11.95 1.23
N GLN A 25 13.00 -11.96 1.89
CA GLN A 25 12.87 -12.31 3.30
C GLN A 25 13.28 -13.77 3.57
N ALA A 26 12.89 -14.71 2.71
CA ALA A 26 13.28 -16.11 2.83
C ALA A 26 14.82 -16.28 2.73
N LEU A 27 15.45 -15.59 1.80
CA LEU A 27 16.91 -15.61 1.63
C LEU A 27 17.66 -14.96 2.81
N LEU A 28 17.12 -13.86 3.35
CA LEU A 28 17.72 -13.15 4.49
C LEU A 28 17.49 -13.87 5.83
N GLN A 29 16.54 -14.78 5.89
CA GLN A 29 16.15 -15.55 7.07
C GLN A 29 15.85 -14.70 8.32
N ASN A 30 15.59 -13.41 8.12
CA ASN A 30 15.34 -12.47 9.20
C ASN A 30 14.42 -11.33 8.70
N PRO A 31 13.23 -11.17 9.31
CA PRO A 31 12.27 -10.13 8.90
C PRO A 31 12.82 -8.72 9.08
N MET A 32 13.66 -8.48 10.09
CA MET A 32 14.24 -7.14 10.32
C MET A 32 15.28 -6.76 9.26
N LYS A 33 16.04 -7.73 8.74
CA LYS A 33 16.94 -7.48 7.60
C LYS A 33 16.14 -7.11 6.34
N ALA A 34 15.04 -7.81 6.08
CA ALA A 34 14.15 -7.47 4.97
C ALA A 34 13.56 -6.07 5.14
N LEU A 35 13.12 -5.71 6.35
CA LEU A 35 12.61 -4.38 6.66
C LEU A 35 13.67 -3.28 6.46
N LEU A 36 14.93 -3.53 6.84
CA LEU A 36 16.03 -2.59 6.58
C LEU A 36 16.23 -2.36 5.07
N CYS A 37 16.18 -3.41 4.25
CA CYS A 37 16.29 -3.26 2.80
C CYS A 37 15.11 -2.45 2.22
N VAL A 38 13.89 -2.71 2.68
CA VAL A 38 12.70 -1.93 2.30
C VAL A 38 12.85 -0.47 2.71
N GLY A 39 13.30 -0.20 3.93
CA GLY A 39 13.54 1.15 4.44
C GLY A 39 14.60 1.89 3.63
N ALA A 40 15.70 1.23 3.28
CA ALA A 40 16.74 1.80 2.42
C ALA A 40 16.21 2.15 1.03
N ALA A 41 15.41 1.27 0.41
CA ALA A 41 14.79 1.54 -0.88
C ALA A 41 13.82 2.73 -0.80
N TYR A 42 13.00 2.81 0.25
CA TYR A 42 12.08 3.95 0.47
C TYR A 42 12.83 5.25 0.73
N PHE A 43 13.95 5.19 1.45
CA PHE A 43 14.81 6.36 1.64
C PHE A 43 15.37 6.87 0.31
N LEU A 44 15.91 5.98 -0.51
CA LEU A 44 16.44 6.34 -1.81
C LEU A 44 15.37 6.96 -2.72
N MET A 45 14.21 6.31 -2.84
CA MET A 45 13.14 6.78 -3.73
C MET A 45 12.34 7.95 -3.14
N GLY A 46 12.06 7.93 -1.85
CA GLY A 46 11.20 8.91 -1.18
C GLY A 46 11.93 10.16 -0.70
N VAL A 47 13.25 10.14 -0.60
CA VAL A 47 14.06 11.31 -0.16
C VAL A 47 14.94 11.83 -1.29
N LEU A 48 15.79 10.98 -1.87
CA LEU A 48 16.77 11.46 -2.85
C LEU A 48 16.12 11.90 -4.16
N VAL A 49 15.08 11.19 -4.64
CA VAL A 49 14.38 11.58 -5.87
C VAL A 49 13.67 12.92 -5.72
N PRO A 50 12.85 13.17 -4.65
CA PRO A 50 12.24 14.48 -4.43
C PRO A 50 13.28 15.61 -4.24
N LEU A 51 14.36 15.36 -3.53
CA LEU A 51 15.42 16.36 -3.36
C LEU A 51 16.04 16.78 -4.69
N GLY A 52 16.25 15.83 -5.60
CA GLY A 52 16.74 16.12 -6.94
C GLY A 52 15.72 16.86 -7.82
N ALA A 53 14.42 16.59 -7.64
CA ALA A 53 13.34 17.15 -8.46
C ALA A 53 12.88 18.54 -8.00
N LEU A 54 12.86 18.82 -6.69
CA LEU A 54 12.30 20.05 -6.12
C LEU A 54 13.18 21.29 -6.32
N GLY A 55 14.49 21.12 -6.38
CA GLY A 55 15.44 22.23 -6.38
C GLY A 55 15.38 23.06 -5.09
N PRO A 56 16.25 24.09 -4.94
CA PRO A 56 16.36 24.88 -3.70
C PRO A 56 15.07 25.61 -3.32
N SER A 57 14.32 26.12 -4.29
CA SER A 57 13.07 26.90 -4.06
C SER A 57 11.90 26.01 -3.61
N GLY A 58 11.87 24.73 -4.03
CA GLY A 58 10.84 23.79 -3.64
C GLY A 58 10.96 23.33 -2.17
N LEU A 59 12.14 23.42 -1.58
CA LEU A 59 12.40 23.01 -0.19
C LEU A 59 11.98 24.05 0.87
N THR A 60 11.53 25.23 0.47
CA THR A 60 11.26 26.34 1.42
C THR A 60 9.79 26.55 1.77
N LYS A 61 8.85 25.89 1.12
CA LYS A 61 7.40 26.14 1.26
C LYS A 61 6.63 24.94 1.79
N PHE A 62 7.02 24.41 2.94
CA PHE A 62 6.27 23.34 3.60
C PHE A 62 5.21 23.93 4.55
N THR A 63 3.95 23.53 4.37
CA THR A 63 2.90 23.83 5.33
C THR A 63 2.93 22.81 6.46
N GLN A 64 2.78 23.24 7.70
CA GLN A 64 2.84 22.34 8.87
C GLN A 64 1.80 21.20 8.75
N SER A 65 0.55 21.51 8.40
CA SER A 65 -0.50 20.52 8.22
C SER A 65 -0.17 19.52 7.08
N GLY A 66 0.42 20.00 5.99
CA GLY A 66 0.87 19.14 4.89
C GLY A 66 1.95 18.17 5.35
N VAL A 67 2.96 18.65 6.06
CA VAL A 67 4.04 17.81 6.60
C VAL A 67 3.49 16.76 7.54
N VAL A 68 2.65 17.14 8.50
CA VAL A 68 2.09 16.19 9.47
C VAL A 68 1.28 15.10 8.77
N ASN A 69 0.35 15.48 7.88
CA ASN A 69 -0.49 14.49 7.19
C ASN A 69 0.31 13.57 6.26
N ALA A 70 1.27 14.12 5.49
CA ALA A 70 2.12 13.32 4.63
C ALA A 70 2.99 12.35 5.42
N THR A 71 3.56 12.80 6.56
CA THR A 71 4.38 11.96 7.43
C THR A 71 3.56 10.87 8.09
N LEU A 72 2.34 11.17 8.56
CA LEU A 72 1.42 10.16 9.10
C LEU A 72 1.05 9.12 8.04
N GLY A 73 0.73 9.56 6.82
CA GLY A 73 0.48 8.65 5.70
C GLY A 73 1.68 7.75 5.40
N GLY A 74 2.89 8.31 5.38
CA GLY A 74 4.13 7.54 5.23
C GLY A 74 4.36 6.54 6.36
N ALA A 75 4.10 6.93 7.60
CA ALA A 75 4.21 6.06 8.78
C ALA A 75 3.23 4.88 8.70
N LEU A 76 1.98 5.12 8.29
CA LEU A 76 0.99 4.05 8.06
C LEU A 76 1.44 3.09 6.96
N GLY A 77 2.04 3.61 5.87
CA GLY A 77 2.62 2.77 4.82
C GLY A 77 3.78 1.89 5.34
N ALA A 78 4.65 2.45 6.18
CA ALA A 78 5.75 1.70 6.80
C ALA A 78 5.23 0.62 7.77
N LEU A 79 4.21 0.94 8.58
CA LEU A 79 3.54 -0.05 9.45
C LEU A 79 2.92 -1.18 8.61
N GLY A 80 2.29 -0.86 7.48
CA GLY A 80 1.77 -1.86 6.56
C GLY A 80 2.86 -2.81 6.06
N ALA A 81 4.04 -2.30 5.70
CA ALA A 81 5.18 -3.13 5.30
C ALA A 81 5.65 -4.05 6.43
N ILE A 82 5.68 -3.54 7.68
CA ILE A 82 6.01 -4.35 8.86
C ILE A 82 5.02 -5.51 9.02
N PHE A 83 3.71 -5.23 8.94
CA PHE A 83 2.68 -6.28 9.06
C PHE A 83 2.78 -7.33 7.96
N ILE A 84 3.05 -6.94 6.71
CA ILE A 84 3.25 -7.87 5.59
C ILE A 84 4.47 -8.77 5.86
N ILE A 85 5.60 -8.20 6.29
CA ILE A 85 6.82 -8.94 6.62
C ILE A 85 6.56 -9.95 7.75
N TYR A 86 5.81 -9.57 8.78
CA TYR A 86 5.44 -10.48 9.86
C TYR A 86 4.39 -11.52 9.43
N ALA A 87 3.48 -11.18 8.52
CA ALA A 87 2.58 -12.17 7.93
C ALA A 87 3.37 -13.27 7.21
N PHE A 88 4.36 -12.90 6.40
CA PHE A 88 5.26 -13.87 5.75
C PHE A 88 6.08 -14.69 6.75
N LYS A 89 6.60 -14.05 7.81
CA LYS A 89 7.31 -14.75 8.90
C LYS A 89 6.45 -15.82 9.57
N ASN A 90 5.15 -15.58 9.70
CA ASN A 90 4.22 -16.49 10.36
C ASN A 90 3.53 -17.47 9.37
N GLY A 91 4.16 -17.75 8.24
CA GLY A 91 3.70 -18.75 7.27
C GLY A 91 2.74 -18.23 6.20
N GLY A 92 2.46 -16.94 6.16
CA GLY A 92 1.71 -16.32 5.09
C GLY A 92 2.49 -16.34 3.78
N VAL A 93 1.90 -16.90 2.73
CA VAL A 93 2.49 -16.90 1.39
C VAL A 93 2.07 -15.62 0.65
N PRO A 94 2.97 -14.94 -0.06
CA PRO A 94 2.64 -13.70 -0.80
C PRO A 94 1.41 -13.81 -1.69
N ALA A 95 1.22 -14.95 -2.36
CA ALA A 95 0.07 -15.21 -3.22
C ALA A 95 -1.30 -15.08 -2.52
N TYR A 96 -1.34 -15.19 -1.18
CA TYR A 96 -2.59 -15.08 -0.39
C TYR A 96 -2.61 -13.87 0.53
N VAL A 97 -1.47 -13.47 1.08
CA VAL A 97 -1.36 -12.28 1.92
C VAL A 97 -1.67 -11.02 1.11
N MET A 98 -1.14 -10.92 -0.12
CA MET A 98 -1.32 -9.71 -0.91
C MET A 98 -2.77 -9.50 -1.39
N PRO A 99 -3.50 -10.51 -1.91
CA PRO A 99 -4.93 -10.36 -2.18
C PRO A 99 -5.75 -9.95 -0.96
N LEU A 100 -5.45 -10.46 0.23
CA LEU A 100 -6.13 -10.05 1.46
C LEU A 100 -5.88 -8.58 1.79
N VAL A 101 -4.62 -8.15 1.71
CA VAL A 101 -4.23 -6.75 1.97
C VAL A 101 -4.88 -5.82 0.96
N PHE A 102 -4.74 -6.12 -0.34
CA PHE A 102 -5.28 -5.28 -1.41
C PHE A 102 -6.79 -5.42 -1.61
N GLY A 103 -7.40 -6.50 -1.09
CA GLY A 103 -8.85 -6.62 -1.01
C GLY A 103 -9.44 -5.79 0.14
N GLY A 104 -8.75 -5.72 1.27
CA GLY A 104 -9.23 -4.97 2.45
C GLY A 104 -8.91 -3.47 2.39
N ALA A 105 -7.70 -3.12 2.01
CA ALA A 105 -7.24 -1.72 2.01
C ALA A 105 -8.09 -0.77 1.15
N PRO A 106 -8.52 -1.11 -0.07
CA PRO A 106 -9.39 -0.24 -0.86
C PRO A 106 -10.75 0.04 -0.18
N VAL A 107 -11.32 -0.94 0.49
CA VAL A 107 -12.59 -0.76 1.21
C VAL A 107 -12.42 0.25 2.35
N ILE A 108 -11.39 0.07 3.17
CA ILE A 108 -11.06 1.00 4.26
C ILE A 108 -10.79 2.40 3.70
N ASN A 109 -10.04 2.49 2.59
CA ASN A 109 -9.74 3.77 1.94
C ASN A 109 -11.00 4.49 1.47
N VAL A 110 -11.93 3.79 0.81
CA VAL A 110 -13.18 4.40 0.34
C VAL A 110 -14.04 4.85 1.52
N LEU A 111 -14.23 4.01 2.54
CA LEU A 111 -15.01 4.35 3.72
C LEU A 111 -14.44 5.56 4.46
N TYR A 112 -13.12 5.58 4.69
CA TYR A 112 -12.45 6.70 5.32
C TYR A 112 -12.52 7.98 4.47
N SER A 113 -12.36 7.87 3.16
CA SER A 113 -12.47 9.02 2.24
C SER A 113 -13.87 9.60 2.22
N MET A 114 -14.90 8.74 2.26
CA MET A 114 -16.31 9.18 2.32
C MET A 114 -16.64 9.84 3.67
N TRP A 115 -16.02 9.39 4.75
CA TRP A 115 -16.18 10.02 6.07
C TRP A 115 -15.51 11.41 6.11
N MET A 116 -14.29 11.54 5.56
CA MET A 116 -13.55 12.81 5.50
C MET A 116 -14.14 13.80 4.49
N HIS A 117 -14.65 13.30 3.38
CA HIS A 117 -15.23 14.08 2.29
C HIS A 117 -16.57 13.46 1.88
N PRO A 118 -17.65 13.75 2.64
CA PRO A 118 -18.96 13.20 2.31
C PRO A 118 -19.38 13.52 0.89
N PRO A 119 -19.89 12.55 0.13
CA PRO A 119 -20.36 12.77 -1.22
C PRO A 119 -21.47 13.83 -1.23
N LYS A 120 -21.44 14.72 -2.23
CA LYS A 120 -22.41 15.81 -2.37
C LYS A 120 -23.74 15.39 -3.03
N GLY A 121 -23.88 14.14 -3.43
CA GLY A 121 -25.05 13.59 -4.12
C GLY A 121 -25.33 12.16 -3.71
N ASP A 122 -26.40 11.58 -4.28
CA ASP A 122 -26.79 10.22 -4.00
C ASP A 122 -25.72 9.21 -4.43
N ILE A 123 -25.42 8.29 -3.54
CA ILE A 123 -24.43 7.22 -3.81
C ILE A 123 -25.16 6.13 -4.60
N ASN A 124 -24.66 5.82 -5.78
CA ASN A 124 -25.18 4.70 -6.55
C ASN A 124 -25.00 3.39 -5.76
N PRO A 125 -26.07 2.60 -5.54
CA PRO A 125 -25.98 1.33 -4.83
C PRO A 125 -24.94 0.35 -5.37
N LEU A 126 -24.62 0.42 -6.67
CA LEU A 126 -23.59 -0.41 -7.30
C LEU A 126 -22.18 -0.15 -6.74
N LEU A 127 -21.94 1.03 -6.16
CA LEU A 127 -20.68 1.29 -5.46
C LEU A 127 -20.50 0.34 -4.27
N TRP A 128 -21.56 0.14 -3.47
CA TRP A 128 -21.54 -0.77 -2.33
C TRP A 128 -21.35 -2.23 -2.76
N VAL A 129 -22.00 -2.61 -3.87
CA VAL A 129 -21.81 -3.94 -4.46
C VAL A 129 -20.35 -4.13 -4.89
N GLY A 130 -19.77 -3.16 -5.61
CA GLY A 130 -18.35 -3.20 -6.00
C GLY A 130 -17.41 -3.30 -4.81
N MET A 131 -17.67 -2.53 -3.74
CA MET A 131 -16.88 -2.59 -2.51
C MET A 131 -16.97 -3.95 -1.80
N ALA A 132 -18.14 -4.59 -1.82
CA ALA A 132 -18.33 -5.92 -1.22
C ALA A 132 -17.66 -7.02 -2.05
N LEU A 133 -17.64 -6.92 -3.38
CA LEU A 133 -17.04 -7.92 -4.26
C LEU A 133 -15.51 -8.03 -4.07
N VAL A 134 -14.82 -6.95 -3.74
CA VAL A 134 -13.36 -6.95 -3.57
C VAL A 134 -12.93 -7.86 -2.42
N PRO A 135 -13.40 -7.69 -1.16
CA PRO A 135 -13.03 -8.57 -0.07
C PRO A 135 -13.60 -9.99 -0.22
N VAL A 136 -14.76 -10.14 -0.85
CA VAL A 136 -15.30 -11.48 -1.19
C VAL A 136 -14.37 -12.22 -2.13
N GLY A 137 -13.89 -11.56 -3.20
CA GLY A 137 -12.89 -12.15 -4.10
C GLY A 137 -11.60 -12.54 -3.38
N ALA A 138 -11.08 -11.68 -2.50
CA ALA A 138 -9.91 -12.00 -1.69
C ALA A 138 -10.17 -13.19 -0.73
N GLY A 139 -11.36 -13.26 -0.14
CA GLY A 139 -11.79 -14.38 0.71
C GLY A 139 -11.85 -15.72 -0.06
N LEU A 140 -12.37 -15.69 -1.28
CA LEU A 140 -12.40 -16.89 -2.16
C LEU A 140 -10.98 -17.37 -2.50
N VAL A 141 -10.05 -16.46 -2.81
CA VAL A 141 -8.63 -16.80 -3.03
C VAL A 141 -8.03 -17.49 -1.81
N LEU A 142 -8.35 -17.00 -0.60
CA LEU A 142 -7.88 -17.62 0.64
C LEU A 142 -8.50 -18.98 0.91
N TYR A 143 -9.81 -19.11 0.65
CA TYR A 143 -10.56 -20.34 0.92
C TYR A 143 -10.17 -21.50 -0.01
N TYR A 144 -9.99 -21.20 -1.30
CA TYR A 144 -9.64 -22.19 -2.32
C TYR A 144 -8.13 -22.28 -2.60
N LYS A 145 -7.29 -21.77 -1.70
CA LYS A 145 -5.85 -21.92 -1.84
C LYS A 145 -5.47 -23.41 -1.88
N PRO A 146 -4.57 -23.82 -2.78
CA PRO A 146 -4.01 -25.18 -2.72
C PRO A 146 -3.27 -25.40 -1.40
N SER A 147 -3.46 -26.61 -0.85
CA SER A 147 -2.77 -27.09 0.36
C SER A 147 -1.29 -27.38 0.09
#